data_bc2fbd268aed2aed1a9e2d488e87c906
#
_entry.id   bc2fbd268aed2aed1a9e2d488e87c906
#
_cell.length_a   1.000
_cell.length_b   1.000
_cell.length_c   1.000
_cell.angle_alpha   90.00
_cell.angle_beta   90.00
_cell.angle_gamma   90.00
#
_symmetry.space_group_name_H-M   'P 1'
#
loop_
_entity.id
_entity.type
_entity.pdbx_description
1 polymer ?
#
loop_
_entity_poly.entity_id
_entity_poly.type
_entity_poly.pdbx_seq_one_letter_code
_entity_poly.pdbx_strand_id
1 'polypeptide(L)'
;MITLNNIKEVLLFLGYNNIEDRYIYHFEEFDCNIEVDFKNNKILYPEDKGLVVNGKQTCNLSDNENFVVLECIHRLLLKGYKPSHIEIEKRWTLGHSQKSGRADICVMNETGNDMLAIIECKTYGAEFENELKKLKADGGQLFSYYQQEQSTKWLMLYAAGFVNNKIEHQANTISVFDTEEVLEKFTKNKSIKLYEDAHSKEKAFDVWKETYEQKSSGDLIFSDDTIAYNIGEKPLRKRDLKQFNPKDKIVNKFEEILRHNNVSDKENAFNKLVALFICKLVDEITKKDDDIVDFQYKFGTDTYETLLDRLQRLYKEGMDKFMKEEIFYVSSEYPLNLFSNYKGQNRKNAINDLKETFRKLKFYSNSDFAFKDVHNEQLFVQNGKILVEVVKLFENYKIVYSSKHQFLGDLFEQLLNQGFKQNEGQFFTPMPITRFIWESLPIESITKNLKGDKYPKVIDYACGSGHFLTEGIETINSVINSDNNDWVGEKIYGIEKDYRLARVSKISLFMNGAGSGNIVFGDGLDNHKDKGITNNNFDILVANPPYSVKAFKSHWKVQDIEIEIFELISNAGREIE
;
A
#
# COMPACT_ATOMS: atom_id res chain seq x y z
N MET A 1 -7.05 22.30 -35.08
CA MET A 1 -6.50 20.98 -35.43
C MET A 1 -4.98 21.08 -35.50
N ILE A 2 -4.25 20.09 -35.01
CA ILE A 2 -2.81 19.95 -35.25
C ILE A 2 -2.62 19.29 -36.61
N THR A 3 -1.78 19.86 -37.46
CA THR A 3 -1.53 19.42 -38.82
C THR A 3 -0.04 19.53 -39.16
N LEU A 4 0.40 18.93 -40.26
CA LEU A 4 1.77 19.04 -40.72
C LEU A 4 2.25 20.50 -40.89
N ASN A 5 1.34 21.45 -41.17
CA ASN A 5 1.66 22.86 -41.37
C ASN A 5 1.99 23.59 -40.05
N ASN A 6 1.42 23.17 -38.92
CA ASN A 6 1.60 23.87 -37.64
C ASN A 6 2.29 23.01 -36.56
N ILE A 7 2.60 21.75 -36.83
CA ILE A 7 3.20 20.85 -35.82
C ILE A 7 4.53 21.38 -35.29
N LYS A 8 5.35 22.04 -36.09
CA LYS A 8 6.63 22.62 -35.63
C LYS A 8 6.40 23.71 -34.56
N GLU A 9 5.37 24.52 -34.70
CA GLU A 9 4.98 25.53 -33.72
C GLU A 9 4.45 24.86 -32.44
N VAL A 10 3.66 23.80 -32.59
CA VAL A 10 3.16 23.00 -31.46
C VAL A 10 4.31 22.38 -30.66
N LEU A 11 5.30 21.79 -31.34
CA LEU A 11 6.47 21.22 -30.68
C LEU A 11 7.27 22.27 -29.91
N LEU A 12 7.46 23.45 -30.47
CA LEU A 12 8.12 24.56 -29.77
C LEU A 12 7.29 25.02 -28.55
N PHE A 13 5.97 25.09 -28.70
CA PHE A 13 5.07 25.42 -27.60
C PHE A 13 5.12 24.39 -26.47
N LEU A 14 5.27 23.10 -26.80
CA LEU A 14 5.46 22.00 -25.85
C LEU A 14 6.87 21.97 -25.22
N GLY A 15 7.79 22.86 -25.66
CA GLY A 15 9.15 22.94 -25.12
C GLY A 15 10.17 22.03 -25.80
N TYR A 16 9.90 21.51 -27.00
CA TYR A 16 10.89 20.75 -27.76
C TYR A 16 12.00 21.68 -28.29
N ASN A 17 13.24 21.23 -28.20
CA ASN A 17 14.40 21.90 -28.77
C ASN A 17 14.62 21.47 -30.21
N ASN A 18 14.80 22.44 -31.12
CA ASN A 18 15.08 22.15 -32.52
C ASN A 18 16.60 22.04 -32.77
N ILE A 19 17.05 20.90 -33.28
CA ILE A 19 18.41 20.63 -33.67
C ILE A 19 18.38 20.04 -35.10
N GLU A 20 18.70 20.85 -36.12
CA GLU A 20 18.79 20.42 -37.53
C GLU A 20 17.52 19.69 -38.06
N ASP A 21 16.34 20.29 -37.86
CA ASP A 21 15.02 19.72 -38.21
C ASP A 21 14.61 18.48 -37.37
N ARG A 22 15.30 18.21 -36.29
CA ARG A 22 14.88 17.29 -35.24
C ARG A 22 14.42 18.08 -34.05
N TYR A 23 13.24 17.75 -33.56
CA TYR A 23 12.64 18.34 -32.38
C TYR A 23 12.71 17.32 -31.25
N ILE A 24 13.42 17.64 -30.17
CA ILE A 24 13.71 16.73 -29.07
C ILE A 24 13.20 17.34 -27.76
N TYR A 25 12.44 16.56 -27.00
CA TYR A 25 12.08 16.87 -25.62
C TYR A 25 12.66 15.83 -24.68
N HIS A 26 13.36 16.27 -23.63
CA HIS A 26 13.96 15.43 -22.60
C HIS A 26 13.09 15.43 -21.35
N PHE A 27 12.65 14.25 -20.90
CA PHE A 27 11.91 14.04 -19.66
C PHE A 27 12.89 13.67 -18.56
N GLU A 28 13.24 14.64 -17.69
CA GLU A 28 14.25 14.46 -16.63
C GLU A 28 13.90 13.31 -15.66
N GLU A 29 12.63 13.20 -15.28
CA GLU A 29 12.15 12.18 -14.33
C GLU A 29 12.46 10.75 -14.77
N PHE A 30 12.43 10.49 -16.10
CA PHE A 30 12.63 9.15 -16.66
C PHE A 30 13.93 9.02 -17.43
N ASP A 31 14.71 10.08 -17.51
CA ASP A 31 15.93 10.16 -18.35
C ASP A 31 15.67 9.61 -19.76
N CYS A 32 14.65 10.15 -20.44
CA CYS A 32 14.22 9.68 -21.75
C CYS A 32 13.84 10.83 -22.69
N ASN A 33 13.81 10.55 -23.99
CA ASN A 33 13.48 11.54 -25.00
C ASN A 33 12.31 11.09 -25.87
N ILE A 34 11.49 12.07 -26.29
CA ILE A 34 10.71 11.95 -27.53
C ILE A 34 11.40 12.81 -28.59
N GLU A 35 11.60 12.23 -29.77
CA GLU A 35 12.22 12.91 -30.92
C GLU A 35 11.29 12.89 -32.12
N VAL A 36 11.13 14.03 -32.80
CA VAL A 36 10.39 14.17 -34.06
C VAL A 36 11.38 14.55 -35.15
N ASP A 37 11.67 13.61 -36.04
CA ASP A 37 12.63 13.76 -37.16
C ASP A 37 11.89 14.05 -38.48
N PHE A 38 11.84 15.31 -38.86
CA PHE A 38 11.19 15.75 -40.11
C PHE A 38 11.91 15.29 -41.37
N LYS A 39 13.23 15.13 -41.31
CA LYS A 39 14.02 14.67 -42.44
C LYS A 39 13.71 13.22 -42.81
N ASN A 40 13.48 12.37 -41.80
CA ASN A 40 13.22 10.95 -41.98
C ASN A 40 11.72 10.60 -41.85
N ASN A 41 10.86 11.59 -41.67
CA ASN A 41 9.41 11.40 -41.47
C ASN A 41 9.09 10.42 -40.32
N LYS A 42 9.70 10.64 -39.14
CA LYS A 42 9.59 9.72 -38.00
C LYS A 42 9.29 10.43 -36.69
N ILE A 43 8.50 9.77 -35.85
CA ILE A 43 8.37 10.05 -34.43
C ILE A 43 9.01 8.90 -33.68
N LEU A 44 9.98 9.20 -32.80
CA LEU A 44 10.73 8.23 -32.00
C LEU A 44 10.32 8.36 -30.54
N TYR A 45 9.72 7.30 -30.02
CA TYR A 45 9.32 7.18 -28.64
C TYR A 45 10.39 6.45 -27.81
N PRO A 46 10.44 6.60 -26.46
CA PRO A 46 11.47 6.01 -25.60
C PRO A 46 11.31 4.50 -25.43
N GLU A 47 11.46 3.72 -26.51
CA GLU A 47 11.41 2.26 -26.49
C GLU A 47 12.56 1.64 -25.67
N ASP A 48 13.69 2.33 -25.56
CA ASP A 48 14.84 1.96 -24.73
C ASP A 48 14.51 2.01 -23.22
N LYS A 49 13.54 2.83 -22.82
CA LYS A 49 13.02 2.93 -21.44
C LYS A 49 11.73 2.10 -21.24
N GLY A 50 11.41 1.24 -22.19
CA GLY A 50 10.34 0.25 -22.06
C GLY A 50 8.99 0.63 -22.65
N LEU A 51 8.81 1.83 -23.24
CA LEU A 51 7.61 2.15 -23.98
C LEU A 51 7.44 1.15 -25.14
N VAL A 52 6.24 0.61 -25.31
CA VAL A 52 5.98 -0.43 -26.31
C VAL A 52 5.27 0.17 -27.52
N VAL A 53 5.88 0.02 -28.70
CA VAL A 53 5.29 0.41 -29.97
C VAL A 53 4.97 -0.83 -30.79
N ASN A 54 3.68 -1.12 -31.04
CA ASN A 54 3.25 -2.32 -31.76
C ASN A 54 3.14 -2.14 -33.27
N GLY A 55 3.09 -0.92 -33.75
CA GLY A 55 2.99 -0.59 -35.15
C GLY A 55 3.76 0.68 -35.49
N LYS A 56 4.07 0.89 -36.78
CA LYS A 56 4.77 2.10 -37.25
C LYS A 56 3.83 3.18 -37.77
N GLN A 57 2.52 2.96 -37.68
CA GLN A 57 1.54 3.86 -38.29
C GLN A 57 1.43 5.18 -37.52
N THR A 58 1.56 5.15 -36.19
CA THR A 58 1.58 6.33 -35.32
C THR A 58 2.97 6.93 -35.15
N CYS A 59 4.02 6.31 -35.73
CA CYS A 59 5.40 6.76 -35.63
C CYS A 59 5.89 7.56 -36.86
N ASN A 60 4.98 8.20 -37.57
CA ASN A 60 5.31 9.02 -38.75
C ASN A 60 4.46 10.29 -38.79
N LEU A 61 4.78 11.20 -39.70
CA LEU A 61 4.15 12.51 -39.84
C LEU A 61 3.07 12.55 -40.95
N SER A 62 2.56 11.39 -41.41
CA SER A 62 1.66 11.31 -42.56
C SER A 62 0.18 11.46 -42.20
N ASP A 63 -0.18 11.32 -40.92
CA ASP A 63 -1.53 11.45 -40.42
C ASP A 63 -1.61 12.47 -39.29
N ASN A 64 -2.63 13.33 -39.32
CA ASN A 64 -2.84 14.33 -38.27
C ASN A 64 -3.20 13.71 -36.91
N GLU A 65 -3.79 12.52 -36.87
CA GLU A 65 -4.09 11.78 -35.65
C GLU A 65 -2.80 11.38 -34.90
N ASN A 66 -1.70 11.12 -35.65
CA ASN A 66 -0.39 10.82 -35.05
C ASN A 66 0.16 11.98 -34.20
N PHE A 67 -0.16 13.22 -34.55
CA PHE A 67 0.23 14.39 -33.76
C PHE A 67 -0.57 14.50 -32.46
N VAL A 68 -1.81 14.03 -32.45
CA VAL A 68 -2.62 13.94 -31.23
C VAL A 68 -2.10 12.84 -30.32
N VAL A 69 -1.72 11.68 -30.88
CA VAL A 69 -1.07 10.60 -30.12
C VAL A 69 0.25 11.08 -29.50
N LEU A 70 1.08 11.78 -30.26
CA LEU A 70 2.34 12.37 -29.78
C LEU A 70 2.11 13.32 -28.60
N GLU A 71 1.15 14.23 -28.73
CA GLU A 71 0.84 15.20 -27.68
C GLU A 71 0.27 14.52 -26.44
N CYS A 72 -0.60 13.54 -26.60
CA CYS A 72 -1.15 12.78 -25.49
C CYS A 72 -0.05 12.01 -24.71
N ILE A 73 0.89 11.36 -25.41
CA ILE A 73 2.03 10.67 -24.77
C ILE A 73 2.94 11.65 -24.06
N HIS A 74 3.22 12.81 -24.67
CA HIS A 74 3.97 13.88 -24.04
C HIS A 74 3.34 14.29 -22.70
N ARG A 75 2.01 14.50 -22.65
CA ARG A 75 1.27 14.80 -21.41
C ARG A 75 1.32 13.68 -20.40
N LEU A 76 1.20 12.41 -20.83
CA LEU A 76 1.28 11.25 -19.93
C LEU A 76 2.64 11.19 -19.22
N LEU A 77 3.73 11.37 -19.97
CA LEU A 77 5.08 11.38 -19.40
C LEU A 77 5.28 12.58 -18.45
N LEU A 78 4.83 13.78 -18.81
CA LEU A 78 4.86 14.95 -17.93
C LEU A 78 4.02 14.77 -16.66
N LYS A 79 2.94 13.98 -16.75
CA LYS A 79 2.07 13.68 -15.60
C LYS A 79 2.71 12.69 -14.63
N GLY A 80 3.78 11.98 -15.02
CA GLY A 80 4.50 10.99 -14.21
C GLY A 80 4.15 9.52 -14.53
N TYR A 81 3.49 9.24 -15.66
CA TYR A 81 3.33 7.85 -16.11
C TYR A 81 4.64 7.33 -16.71
N LYS A 82 5.12 6.19 -16.23
CA LYS A 82 6.39 5.59 -16.66
C LYS A 82 6.35 5.17 -18.14
N PRO A 83 7.43 5.37 -18.91
CA PRO A 83 7.49 4.88 -20.30
C PRO A 83 7.16 3.40 -20.42
N SER A 84 7.65 2.56 -19.50
CA SER A 84 7.41 1.11 -19.48
C SER A 84 5.94 0.71 -19.27
N HIS A 85 5.10 1.63 -18.83
CA HIS A 85 3.67 1.44 -18.61
C HIS A 85 2.80 1.98 -19.75
N ILE A 86 3.41 2.47 -20.83
CA ILE A 86 2.70 2.99 -22.00
C ILE A 86 2.90 2.05 -23.19
N GLU A 87 1.80 1.65 -23.81
CA GLU A 87 1.79 0.83 -25.02
C GLU A 87 0.99 1.53 -26.13
N ILE A 88 1.61 1.70 -27.28
CA ILE A 88 1.00 2.35 -28.46
C ILE A 88 0.55 1.28 -29.45
N GLU A 89 -0.60 1.49 -30.09
CA GLU A 89 -1.18 0.60 -31.08
C GLU A 89 -1.35 -0.86 -30.60
N LYS A 90 -1.84 -1.03 -29.36
CA LYS A 90 -2.12 -2.35 -28.81
C LYS A 90 -3.16 -3.06 -29.67
N ARG A 91 -2.87 -4.33 -30.02
CA ARG A 91 -3.76 -5.19 -30.78
C ARG A 91 -4.08 -6.44 -29.97
N TRP A 92 -5.35 -6.82 -29.98
CA TRP A 92 -5.79 -8.09 -29.40
C TRP A 92 -6.01 -9.09 -30.52
N THR A 93 -5.52 -10.33 -30.35
CA THR A 93 -5.76 -11.44 -31.26
C THR A 93 -7.19 -11.95 -31.04
N LEU A 94 -8.10 -11.57 -31.92
CA LEU A 94 -9.41 -12.19 -32.04
C LEU A 94 -9.25 -13.50 -32.84
N GLY A 95 -9.96 -14.59 -32.43
CA GLY A 95 -9.97 -15.86 -33.17
C GLY A 95 -10.23 -15.69 -34.66
N HIS A 96 -9.87 -16.67 -35.45
CA HIS A 96 -9.59 -16.74 -36.89
C HIS A 96 -10.44 -15.94 -37.91
N SER A 97 -11.38 -15.07 -37.57
CA SER A 97 -12.30 -14.45 -38.53
C SER A 97 -12.66 -12.97 -38.35
N GLN A 98 -12.18 -12.23 -37.37
CA GLN A 98 -12.50 -10.82 -37.20
C GLN A 98 -11.26 -9.93 -37.14
N LYS A 99 -11.32 -8.74 -37.78
CA LYS A 99 -10.29 -7.71 -37.66
C LYS A 99 -10.17 -7.28 -36.20
N SER A 100 -9.01 -7.48 -35.61
CA SER A 100 -8.70 -7.03 -34.25
C SER A 100 -8.81 -5.50 -34.16
N GLY A 101 -9.51 -5.00 -33.15
CA GLY A 101 -9.44 -3.58 -32.79
C GLY A 101 -8.00 -3.20 -32.44
N ARG A 102 -7.64 -1.95 -32.67
CA ARG A 102 -6.34 -1.37 -32.35
C ARG A 102 -6.58 -0.13 -31.52
N ALA A 103 -6.18 -0.13 -30.28
CA ALA A 103 -6.23 1.06 -29.43
C ALA A 103 -4.99 1.92 -29.64
N ASP A 104 -5.16 3.23 -29.69
CA ASP A 104 -4.07 4.16 -29.95
C ASP A 104 -3.07 4.15 -28.79
N ILE A 105 -3.55 4.35 -27.56
CA ILE A 105 -2.71 4.37 -26.36
C ILE A 105 -3.33 3.52 -25.27
N CYS A 106 -2.52 2.67 -24.67
CA CYS A 106 -2.84 1.91 -23.48
C CYS A 106 -1.90 2.28 -22.34
N VAL A 107 -2.44 2.50 -21.15
CA VAL A 107 -1.68 2.83 -19.94
C VAL A 107 -1.90 1.72 -18.92
N MET A 108 -0.80 1.11 -18.47
CA MET A 108 -0.82 0.09 -17.42
C MET A 108 -0.95 0.75 -16.04
N ASN A 109 -1.35 -0.02 -15.04
CA ASN A 109 -1.39 0.42 -13.66
C ASN A 109 0.02 0.58 -13.06
N GLU A 110 0.11 1.02 -11.81
CA GLU A 110 1.38 1.32 -11.10
C GLU A 110 2.34 0.11 -11.04
N THR A 111 1.84 -1.12 -11.06
CA THR A 111 2.67 -2.35 -11.09
C THR A 111 3.02 -2.82 -12.51
N GLY A 112 2.43 -2.20 -13.53
CA GLY A 112 2.61 -2.60 -14.94
C GLY A 112 1.98 -3.96 -15.30
N ASN A 113 1.07 -4.49 -14.49
CA ASN A 113 0.44 -5.80 -14.70
C ASN A 113 -0.94 -5.71 -15.35
N ASP A 114 -1.77 -4.75 -14.92
CA ASP A 114 -3.15 -4.60 -15.39
C ASP A 114 -3.32 -3.32 -16.19
N MET A 115 -4.37 -3.28 -17.01
CA MET A 115 -4.74 -2.10 -17.78
C MET A 115 -5.42 -1.08 -16.89
N LEU A 116 -4.83 0.11 -16.75
CA LEU A 116 -5.44 1.23 -16.05
C LEU A 116 -6.36 2.01 -16.98
N ALA A 117 -5.87 2.41 -18.14
CA ALA A 117 -6.63 3.23 -19.08
C ALA A 117 -6.37 2.85 -20.55
N ILE A 118 -7.43 2.99 -21.37
CA ILE A 118 -7.35 2.92 -22.82
C ILE A 118 -7.79 4.28 -23.37
N ILE A 119 -6.95 4.88 -24.22
CA ILE A 119 -7.19 6.19 -24.81
C ILE A 119 -7.28 6.04 -26.33
N GLU A 120 -8.38 6.50 -26.88
CA GLU A 120 -8.59 6.62 -28.32
C GLU A 120 -8.42 8.09 -28.73
N CYS A 121 -7.50 8.34 -29.64
CA CYS A 121 -7.17 9.67 -30.13
C CYS A 121 -7.93 9.99 -31.42
N LYS A 122 -8.43 11.20 -31.55
CA LYS A 122 -9.06 11.72 -32.77
C LYS A 122 -8.57 13.13 -33.06
N THR A 123 -8.65 13.57 -34.30
CA THR A 123 -8.33 14.96 -34.60
C THR A 123 -9.37 15.89 -33.94
N TYR A 124 -8.89 17.06 -33.52
CA TYR A 124 -9.69 18.06 -32.81
C TYR A 124 -10.85 18.58 -33.68
N GLY A 125 -12.05 18.63 -33.11
CA GLY A 125 -13.26 19.14 -33.74
C GLY A 125 -14.16 18.03 -34.29
N ALA A 126 -14.41 18.00 -35.60
CA ALA A 126 -15.46 17.19 -36.20
C ALA A 126 -15.28 15.68 -36.01
N GLU A 127 -14.05 15.16 -36.06
CA GLU A 127 -13.82 13.73 -35.89
C GLU A 127 -14.04 13.31 -34.42
N PHE A 128 -13.57 14.10 -33.47
CA PHE A 128 -13.86 13.88 -32.04
C PHE A 128 -15.38 13.85 -31.79
N GLU A 129 -16.12 14.84 -32.30
CA GLU A 129 -17.58 14.92 -32.12
C GLU A 129 -18.32 13.74 -32.75
N ASN A 130 -17.86 13.27 -33.91
CA ASN A 130 -18.46 12.12 -34.58
C ASN A 130 -18.21 10.83 -33.77
N GLU A 131 -17.00 10.64 -33.22
CA GLU A 131 -16.71 9.47 -32.40
C GLU A 131 -17.43 9.52 -31.05
N LEU A 132 -17.56 10.72 -30.45
CA LEU A 132 -18.37 10.92 -29.25
C LEU A 132 -19.85 10.56 -29.46
N LYS A 133 -20.43 10.86 -30.65
CA LYS A 133 -21.80 10.45 -31.00
C LYS A 133 -21.92 8.93 -31.08
N LYS A 134 -20.96 8.22 -31.69
CA LYS A 134 -20.96 6.75 -31.75
C LYS A 134 -20.79 6.16 -30.34
N LEU A 135 -19.90 6.72 -29.52
CA LEU A 135 -19.69 6.30 -28.15
C LEU A 135 -21.00 6.35 -27.34
N LYS A 136 -21.78 7.44 -27.49
CA LYS A 136 -23.07 7.57 -26.79
C LYS A 136 -24.19 6.69 -27.39
N ALA A 137 -24.06 6.28 -28.64
CA ALA A 137 -25.09 5.49 -29.33
C ALA A 137 -24.96 3.98 -29.02
N ASP A 138 -23.75 3.43 -29.10
CA ASP A 138 -23.47 2.00 -29.00
C ASP A 138 -22.16 1.62 -28.31
N GLY A 139 -21.53 2.57 -27.62
CA GLY A 139 -20.24 2.37 -26.93
C GLY A 139 -19.01 2.55 -27.84
N GLY A 140 -19.18 2.78 -29.15
CA GLY A 140 -18.08 3.08 -30.08
C GLY A 140 -16.95 2.07 -30.07
N GLN A 141 -15.74 2.56 -30.35
CA GLN A 141 -14.50 1.75 -30.30
C GLN A 141 -14.08 1.43 -28.86
N LEU A 142 -14.23 2.36 -27.93
CA LEU A 142 -13.74 2.22 -26.57
C LEU A 142 -14.35 1.02 -25.83
N PHE A 143 -15.67 0.80 -25.89
CA PHE A 143 -16.29 -0.38 -25.28
C PHE A 143 -15.93 -1.68 -25.99
N SER A 144 -15.56 -1.62 -27.28
CA SER A 144 -15.01 -2.80 -27.99
C SER A 144 -13.64 -3.19 -27.46
N TYR A 145 -12.81 -2.22 -27.08
CA TYR A 145 -11.52 -2.49 -26.43
C TYR A 145 -11.70 -3.00 -25.00
N TYR A 146 -12.61 -2.42 -24.23
CA TYR A 146 -12.94 -2.89 -22.89
C TYR A 146 -13.39 -4.36 -22.88
N GLN A 147 -14.14 -4.81 -23.88
CA GLN A 147 -14.50 -6.22 -24.03
C GLN A 147 -13.27 -7.14 -24.13
N GLN A 148 -12.17 -6.66 -24.71
CA GLN A 148 -10.93 -7.42 -24.89
C GLN A 148 -10.02 -7.33 -23.66
N GLU A 149 -10.18 -6.28 -22.84
CA GLU A 149 -9.30 -5.98 -21.69
C GLU A 149 -10.15 -5.51 -20.50
N GLN A 150 -10.80 -6.46 -19.83
CA GLN A 150 -11.74 -6.18 -18.73
C GLN A 150 -11.08 -5.72 -17.43
N SER A 151 -9.75 -5.79 -17.33
CA SER A 151 -9.01 -5.19 -16.21
C SER A 151 -9.01 -3.67 -16.27
N THR A 152 -9.31 -3.07 -17.44
CA THR A 152 -9.36 -1.63 -17.66
C THR A 152 -10.29 -0.92 -16.66
N LYS A 153 -9.83 0.19 -16.11
CA LYS A 153 -10.61 1.04 -15.20
C LYS A 153 -11.17 2.29 -15.88
N TRP A 154 -10.44 2.82 -16.87
CA TRP A 154 -10.77 4.08 -17.52
C TRP A 154 -10.74 3.97 -19.04
N LEU A 155 -11.74 4.53 -19.68
CA LEU A 155 -11.77 4.70 -21.14
C LEU A 155 -11.78 6.19 -21.43
N MET A 156 -10.95 6.64 -22.37
CA MET A 156 -10.86 8.05 -22.73
C MET A 156 -10.90 8.25 -24.24
N LEU A 157 -11.81 9.09 -24.69
CA LEU A 157 -11.76 9.70 -26.02
C LEU A 157 -11.02 11.03 -25.90
N TYR A 158 -10.00 11.24 -26.70
CA TYR A 158 -9.10 12.37 -26.58
C TYR A 158 -8.81 13.05 -27.91
N ALA A 159 -8.71 14.37 -27.91
CA ALA A 159 -8.24 15.15 -29.03
C ALA A 159 -7.48 16.40 -28.58
N ALA A 160 -6.47 16.79 -29.34
CA ALA A 160 -5.72 18.03 -29.15
C ALA A 160 -5.75 18.88 -30.42
N GLY A 161 -5.91 20.17 -30.23
CA GLY A 161 -5.91 21.16 -31.30
C GLY A 161 -4.99 22.34 -31.01
N PHE A 162 -4.47 22.99 -32.04
CA PHE A 162 -3.71 24.21 -31.90
C PHE A 162 -4.56 25.38 -32.43
N VAL A 163 -5.03 26.21 -31.49
CA VAL A 163 -6.00 27.29 -31.74
C VAL A 163 -5.48 28.56 -31.08
N ASN A 164 -5.39 29.66 -31.84
CA ASN A 164 -4.92 30.96 -31.32
C ASN A 164 -3.58 30.85 -30.55
N ASN A 165 -2.62 30.10 -31.09
CA ASN A 165 -1.29 29.84 -30.48
C ASN A 165 -1.36 29.19 -29.10
N LYS A 166 -2.40 28.39 -28.82
CA LYS A 166 -2.54 27.57 -27.62
C LYS A 166 -3.00 26.18 -27.98
N ILE A 167 -2.61 25.21 -27.17
CA ILE A 167 -3.13 23.86 -27.28
C ILE A 167 -4.47 23.80 -26.53
N GLU A 168 -5.52 23.41 -27.25
CA GLU A 168 -6.85 23.14 -26.69
C GLU A 168 -7.13 21.66 -26.76
N HIS A 169 -7.84 21.14 -25.75
CA HIS A 169 -8.14 19.73 -25.62
C HIS A 169 -9.66 19.50 -25.64
N GLN A 170 -10.06 18.41 -26.30
CA GLN A 170 -11.37 17.81 -26.15
C GLN A 170 -11.19 16.42 -25.57
N ALA A 171 -11.91 16.10 -24.50
CA ALA A 171 -11.78 14.82 -23.84
C ALA A 171 -13.12 14.36 -23.24
N ASN A 172 -13.29 13.04 -23.22
CA ASN A 172 -14.41 12.39 -22.55
C ASN A 172 -13.90 11.12 -21.84
N THR A 173 -13.83 11.14 -20.51
CA THR A 173 -13.32 10.03 -19.70
C THR A 173 -14.48 9.30 -19.04
N ILE A 174 -14.49 7.98 -19.14
CA ILE A 174 -15.51 7.07 -18.61
C ILE A 174 -14.85 6.11 -17.63
N SER A 175 -15.44 5.96 -16.44
CA SER A 175 -15.09 4.89 -15.51
C SER A 175 -15.83 3.59 -15.89
N VAL A 176 -15.10 2.47 -15.97
CA VAL A 176 -15.66 1.14 -16.27
C VAL A 176 -15.44 0.17 -15.11
N PHE A 177 -15.79 0.62 -13.92
CA PHE A 177 -15.78 -0.15 -12.67
C PHE A 177 -16.97 0.26 -11.79
N ASP A 178 -17.37 -0.63 -10.90
CA ASP A 178 -18.52 -0.39 -10.05
C ASP A 178 -18.13 0.48 -8.84
N THR A 179 -18.80 1.65 -8.71
CA THR A 179 -18.56 2.59 -7.60
C THR A 179 -19.17 2.08 -6.30
N GLU A 180 -18.64 2.50 -5.15
CA GLU A 180 -19.17 2.11 -3.83
C GLU A 180 -20.66 2.44 -3.69
N GLU A 181 -21.08 3.62 -4.17
CA GLU A 181 -22.49 4.04 -4.15
C GLU A 181 -23.39 3.05 -4.91
N VAL A 182 -22.92 2.55 -6.05
CA VAL A 182 -23.66 1.58 -6.87
C VAL A 182 -23.68 0.21 -6.19
N LEU A 183 -22.56 -0.23 -5.63
CA LEU A 183 -22.47 -1.49 -4.88
C LEU A 183 -23.37 -1.49 -3.65
N GLU A 184 -23.45 -0.38 -2.91
CA GLU A 184 -24.39 -0.23 -1.79
C GLU A 184 -25.85 -0.29 -2.25
N LYS A 185 -26.19 0.35 -3.38
CA LYS A 185 -27.52 0.25 -3.97
C LYS A 185 -27.84 -1.17 -4.45
N PHE A 186 -26.86 -1.86 -5.02
CA PHE A 186 -27.01 -3.26 -5.46
C PHE A 186 -27.29 -4.21 -4.30
N THR A 187 -26.77 -3.98 -3.10
CA THR A 187 -27.10 -4.79 -1.93
C THR A 187 -28.60 -4.77 -1.61
N LYS A 188 -29.25 -3.63 -1.87
CA LYS A 188 -30.69 -3.40 -1.64
C LYS A 188 -31.55 -3.77 -2.84
N ASN A 189 -31.03 -3.62 -4.04
CA ASN A 189 -31.73 -3.89 -5.31
C ASN A 189 -30.83 -4.67 -6.29
N LYS A 190 -31.01 -5.97 -6.36
CA LYS A 190 -30.25 -6.90 -7.21
C LYS A 190 -30.53 -6.75 -8.72
N SER A 191 -31.47 -5.89 -9.14
CA SER A 191 -31.72 -5.63 -10.56
C SER A 191 -30.75 -4.60 -11.18
N ILE A 192 -29.94 -3.93 -10.40
CA ILE A 192 -28.92 -3.00 -10.87
C ILE A 192 -27.86 -3.78 -11.65
N LYS A 193 -27.52 -3.32 -12.85
CA LYS A 193 -26.48 -3.93 -13.68
C LYS A 193 -25.10 -3.47 -13.20
N LEU A 194 -24.15 -4.41 -13.09
CA LEU A 194 -22.78 -4.16 -12.67
C LEU A 194 -21.78 -4.45 -13.79
N TYR A 195 -20.65 -3.75 -13.79
CA TYR A 195 -19.54 -4.05 -14.71
C TYR A 195 -18.92 -5.41 -14.44
N GLU A 196 -18.93 -5.87 -13.19
CA GLU A 196 -18.43 -7.21 -12.81
C GLU A 196 -19.12 -8.33 -13.60
N ASP A 197 -20.39 -8.15 -13.98
CA ASP A 197 -21.19 -9.14 -14.75
C ASP A 197 -21.22 -8.87 -16.24
N ALA A 198 -20.58 -7.79 -16.72
CA ALA A 198 -20.69 -7.31 -18.09
C ALA A 198 -19.56 -7.80 -19.00
N HIS A 199 -19.62 -9.08 -19.43
CA HIS A 199 -18.56 -9.72 -20.21
C HIS A 199 -18.67 -9.50 -21.75
N SER A 200 -19.53 -8.59 -22.24
CA SER A 200 -19.58 -8.20 -23.64
C SER A 200 -19.68 -6.69 -23.80
N LYS A 201 -19.35 -6.19 -24.99
CA LYS A 201 -19.46 -4.75 -25.33
C LYS A 201 -20.85 -4.21 -25.00
N GLU A 202 -21.89 -4.90 -25.46
CA GLU A 202 -23.29 -4.49 -25.32
C GLU A 202 -23.68 -4.42 -23.84
N LYS A 203 -23.31 -5.44 -23.06
CA LYS A 203 -23.59 -5.47 -21.62
C LYS A 203 -22.86 -4.36 -20.86
N ALA A 204 -21.59 -4.13 -21.16
CA ALA A 204 -20.82 -3.06 -20.54
C ALA A 204 -21.39 -1.67 -20.90
N PHE A 205 -21.79 -1.49 -22.16
CA PHE A 205 -22.47 -0.27 -22.60
C PHE A 205 -23.84 -0.09 -21.91
N ASP A 206 -24.61 -1.17 -21.74
CA ASP A 206 -25.87 -1.14 -20.99
C ASP A 206 -25.67 -0.72 -19.54
N VAL A 207 -24.61 -1.21 -18.86
CA VAL A 207 -24.27 -0.78 -17.51
C VAL A 207 -23.99 0.73 -17.49
N TRP A 208 -23.17 1.23 -18.39
CA TRP A 208 -22.88 2.66 -18.48
C TRP A 208 -24.15 3.48 -18.74
N LYS A 209 -25.02 2.99 -19.64
CA LYS A 209 -26.26 3.66 -20.02
C LYS A 209 -27.31 3.66 -18.91
N GLU A 210 -27.53 2.51 -18.24
CA GLU A 210 -28.67 2.31 -17.34
C GLU A 210 -28.28 2.57 -15.87
N THR A 211 -27.09 2.15 -15.44
CA THR A 211 -26.65 2.30 -14.06
C THR A 211 -25.96 3.63 -13.82
N TYR A 212 -25.13 4.05 -14.76
CA TYR A 212 -24.35 5.28 -14.65
C TYR A 212 -24.91 6.45 -15.46
N GLU A 213 -26.09 6.28 -16.12
CA GLU A 213 -26.74 7.34 -16.90
C GLU A 213 -25.81 8.02 -17.91
N GLN A 214 -24.89 7.27 -18.48
CA GLN A 214 -23.81 7.73 -19.38
C GLN A 214 -22.93 8.82 -18.74
N LYS A 215 -22.67 8.74 -17.44
CA LYS A 215 -21.75 9.65 -16.75
C LYS A 215 -20.37 9.60 -17.37
N SER A 216 -19.81 10.76 -17.63
CA SER A 216 -18.44 10.92 -18.10
C SER A 216 -17.83 12.19 -17.50
N SER A 217 -16.52 12.21 -17.37
CA SER A 217 -15.74 13.37 -17.00
C SER A 217 -14.96 13.85 -18.23
N GLY A 218 -14.71 15.15 -18.34
CA GLY A 218 -13.89 15.68 -19.44
C GLY A 218 -12.45 15.15 -19.41
N ASP A 219 -11.50 16.04 -19.22
CA ASP A 219 -10.06 15.73 -19.20
C ASP A 219 -9.57 15.25 -17.81
N LEU A 220 -10.22 14.21 -17.26
CA LEU A 220 -9.97 13.79 -15.88
C LEU A 220 -8.54 13.26 -15.68
N ILE A 221 -7.99 12.48 -16.62
CA ILE A 221 -6.65 11.89 -16.50
C ILE A 221 -5.58 12.97 -16.38
N PHE A 222 -5.77 14.10 -17.05
CA PHE A 222 -4.80 15.19 -17.11
C PHE A 222 -5.17 16.41 -16.25
N SER A 223 -6.27 16.34 -15.49
CA SER A 223 -6.66 17.47 -14.62
C SER A 223 -5.57 17.76 -13.57
N ASP A 224 -5.45 19.02 -13.14
CA ASP A 224 -4.39 19.44 -12.20
C ASP A 224 -4.47 18.68 -10.87
N ASP A 225 -5.68 18.33 -10.44
CA ASP A 225 -5.92 17.59 -9.20
C ASP A 225 -5.62 16.08 -9.30
N THR A 226 -5.50 15.53 -10.51
CA THR A 226 -5.20 14.11 -10.73
C THR A 226 -3.70 13.87 -10.67
N ILE A 227 -3.29 12.82 -9.98
CA ILE A 227 -1.90 12.36 -9.92
C ILE A 227 -1.79 11.09 -10.76
N ALA A 228 -0.64 10.85 -11.39
CA ALA A 228 -0.41 9.61 -12.14
C ALA A 228 -0.78 8.39 -11.27
N TYR A 229 -1.46 7.41 -11.87
CA TYR A 229 -1.98 6.21 -11.21
C TYR A 229 -3.02 6.44 -10.10
N ASN A 230 -3.56 7.68 -9.93
CA ASN A 230 -4.61 8.04 -8.99
C ASN A 230 -5.72 8.85 -9.69
N ILE A 231 -6.40 8.21 -10.63
CA ILE A 231 -7.44 8.87 -11.42
C ILE A 231 -8.76 8.88 -10.64
N GLY A 232 -9.41 10.03 -10.54
CA GLY A 232 -10.80 10.18 -10.07
C GLY A 232 -11.00 10.36 -8.58
N GLU A 233 -10.12 9.89 -7.71
CA GLU A 233 -10.21 10.08 -6.27
C GLU A 233 -9.05 10.93 -5.74
N LYS A 234 -9.36 11.76 -4.73
CA LYS A 234 -8.34 12.52 -4.04
C LYS A 234 -7.58 11.58 -3.09
N PRO A 235 -6.27 11.36 -3.31
CA PRO A 235 -5.51 10.46 -2.46
C PRO A 235 -5.42 11.00 -1.04
N LEU A 236 -5.49 10.09 -0.07
CA LEU A 236 -5.36 10.39 1.35
C LEU A 236 -3.94 10.86 1.67
N ARG A 237 -3.81 12.02 2.32
CA ARG A 237 -2.53 12.56 2.80
C ARG A 237 -2.38 12.33 4.29
N LYS A 238 -1.14 12.33 4.80
CA LYS A 238 -0.89 12.14 6.24
C LYS A 238 -1.65 13.15 7.12
N ARG A 239 -1.75 14.42 6.72
CA ARG A 239 -2.51 15.45 7.44
C ARG A 239 -4.02 15.20 7.54
N ASP A 240 -4.56 14.35 6.63
CA ASP A 240 -5.99 14.05 6.57
C ASP A 240 -6.37 12.91 7.53
N LEU A 241 -5.38 12.25 8.15
CA LEU A 241 -5.59 11.15 9.08
C LEU A 241 -6.28 11.63 10.36
N LYS A 242 -7.31 10.91 10.76
CA LYS A 242 -8.16 11.21 11.93
C LYS A 242 -7.68 10.46 13.17
N GLN A 243 -7.98 11.01 14.33
CA GLN A 243 -7.79 10.27 15.58
C GLN A 243 -8.87 9.20 15.73
N PHE A 244 -8.52 8.09 16.35
CA PHE A 244 -9.50 7.08 16.74
C PHE A 244 -10.49 7.63 17.76
N ASN A 245 -11.75 7.22 17.63
CA ASN A 245 -12.81 7.55 18.58
C ASN A 245 -13.52 6.26 19.04
N PRO A 246 -13.81 6.08 20.34
CA PRO A 246 -14.56 4.92 20.85
C PRO A 246 -15.88 4.67 20.14
N LYS A 247 -16.53 5.73 19.65
CA LYS A 247 -17.78 5.66 18.89
C LYS A 247 -17.65 4.96 17.55
N ASP A 248 -16.44 4.85 17.01
CA ASP A 248 -16.21 4.25 15.69
C ASP A 248 -16.36 2.74 15.68
N LYS A 249 -16.34 2.09 16.87
CA LYS A 249 -16.55 0.64 17.08
C LYS A 249 -15.65 -0.22 16.17
N ILE A 250 -14.39 0.19 16.04
CA ILE A 250 -13.42 -0.41 15.07
C ILE A 250 -13.27 -1.91 15.31
N VAL A 251 -13.15 -2.35 16.58
CA VAL A 251 -13.03 -3.78 16.92
C VAL A 251 -14.23 -4.57 16.42
N ASN A 252 -15.44 -4.05 16.65
CA ASN A 252 -16.67 -4.73 16.21
C ASN A 252 -16.75 -4.80 14.68
N LYS A 253 -16.36 -3.74 13.98
CA LYS A 253 -16.29 -3.71 12.51
C LYS A 253 -15.25 -4.71 11.96
N PHE A 254 -14.09 -4.79 12.59
CA PHE A 254 -13.08 -5.79 12.22
C PHE A 254 -13.61 -7.22 12.40
N GLU A 255 -14.22 -7.52 13.54
CA GLU A 255 -14.86 -8.83 13.76
C GLU A 255 -15.99 -9.12 12.76
N GLU A 256 -16.76 -8.11 12.38
CA GLU A 256 -17.82 -8.22 11.39
C GLU A 256 -17.26 -8.57 10.01
N ILE A 257 -16.16 -7.92 9.59
CA ILE A 257 -15.42 -8.27 8.36
C ILE A 257 -15.00 -9.74 8.40
N LEU A 258 -14.39 -10.20 9.50
CA LEU A 258 -13.97 -11.60 9.63
C LEU A 258 -15.15 -12.58 9.53
N ARG A 259 -16.26 -12.28 10.20
CA ARG A 259 -17.48 -13.13 10.18
C ARG A 259 -18.12 -13.19 8.80
N HIS A 260 -18.32 -12.04 8.15
CA HIS A 260 -18.93 -11.96 6.81
C HIS A 260 -18.11 -12.73 5.76
N ASN A 261 -16.81 -12.77 5.95
CA ASN A 261 -15.89 -13.46 5.04
C ASN A 261 -15.55 -14.90 5.48
N ASN A 262 -16.22 -15.43 6.50
CA ASN A 262 -15.99 -16.78 7.04
C ASN A 262 -14.52 -17.03 7.44
N VAL A 263 -13.88 -16.04 8.08
CA VAL A 263 -12.54 -16.18 8.67
C VAL A 263 -12.74 -16.65 10.12
N SER A 264 -12.43 -17.91 10.37
CA SER A 264 -12.63 -18.54 11.70
C SER A 264 -11.38 -18.47 12.57
N ASP A 265 -10.20 -18.42 11.97
CA ASP A 265 -8.91 -18.35 12.67
C ASP A 265 -8.63 -16.90 13.11
N LYS A 266 -9.06 -16.56 14.31
CA LYS A 266 -8.88 -15.23 14.88
C LYS A 266 -7.42 -14.92 15.18
N GLU A 267 -6.62 -15.92 15.56
CA GLU A 267 -5.20 -15.75 15.85
C GLU A 267 -4.44 -15.40 14.58
N ASN A 268 -4.68 -16.13 13.49
CA ASN A 268 -4.12 -15.78 12.19
C ASN A 268 -4.56 -14.38 11.75
N ALA A 269 -5.86 -14.05 11.84
CA ALA A 269 -6.38 -12.74 11.48
C ALA A 269 -5.70 -11.60 12.27
N PHE A 270 -5.48 -11.80 13.57
CA PHE A 270 -4.75 -10.83 14.39
C PHE A 270 -3.28 -10.68 13.94
N ASN A 271 -2.58 -11.77 13.63
CA ASN A 271 -1.22 -11.70 13.12
C ASN A 271 -1.13 -10.91 11.81
N LYS A 272 -2.13 -11.03 10.92
CA LYS A 272 -2.21 -10.22 9.70
C LYS A 272 -2.47 -8.75 10.00
N LEU A 273 -3.30 -8.46 10.99
CA LEU A 273 -3.53 -7.09 11.45
C LEU A 273 -2.24 -6.46 12.03
N VAL A 274 -1.45 -7.21 12.78
CA VAL A 274 -0.13 -6.78 13.27
C VAL A 274 0.80 -6.43 12.12
N ALA A 275 0.85 -7.26 11.06
CA ALA A 275 1.63 -6.97 9.86
C ALA A 275 1.14 -5.68 9.17
N LEU A 276 -0.17 -5.48 9.06
CA LEU A 276 -0.74 -4.24 8.51
C LEU A 276 -0.41 -3.00 9.37
N PHE A 277 -0.38 -3.13 10.68
CA PHE A 277 0.04 -2.03 11.56
C PHE A 277 1.51 -1.69 11.40
N ILE A 278 2.39 -2.65 11.12
CA ILE A 278 3.79 -2.37 10.77
C ILE A 278 3.87 -1.56 9.47
N CYS A 279 3.08 -1.92 8.45
CA CYS A 279 3.00 -1.16 7.20
C CYS A 279 2.54 0.27 7.45
N LYS A 280 1.46 0.44 8.21
CA LYS A 280 0.91 1.74 8.53
C LYS A 280 1.85 2.59 9.38
N LEU A 281 2.53 1.98 10.34
CA LEU A 281 3.50 2.63 11.21
C LEU A 281 4.67 3.22 10.40
N VAL A 282 5.28 2.43 9.51
CA VAL A 282 6.40 2.91 8.70
C VAL A 282 5.96 4.02 7.75
N ASP A 283 4.80 3.90 7.16
CA ASP A 283 4.23 4.90 6.27
C ASP A 283 4.03 6.25 6.99
N GLU A 284 3.37 6.25 8.14
CA GLU A 284 3.16 7.46 8.93
C GLU A 284 4.45 8.10 9.46
N ILE A 285 5.47 7.31 9.83
CA ILE A 285 6.73 7.85 10.37
C ILE A 285 7.61 8.42 9.24
N THR A 286 7.58 7.84 8.05
CA THR A 286 8.44 8.27 6.93
C THR A 286 7.87 9.43 6.14
N LYS A 287 6.56 9.60 6.09
CA LYS A 287 5.87 10.64 5.32
C LYS A 287 5.79 11.96 6.08
N LYS A 288 5.86 13.08 5.34
CA LYS A 288 5.52 14.43 5.83
C LYS A 288 4.02 14.65 5.76
N ASP A 289 3.52 15.70 6.41
CA ASP A 289 2.07 15.95 6.50
C ASP A 289 1.39 16.11 5.14
N ASP A 290 2.06 16.70 4.15
CA ASP A 290 1.53 16.88 2.79
C ASP A 290 1.74 15.67 1.87
N ASP A 291 2.51 14.67 2.29
CA ASP A 291 2.76 13.49 1.48
C ASP A 291 1.53 12.57 1.45
N ILE A 292 1.35 11.91 0.31
CA ILE A 292 0.34 10.87 0.14
C ILE A 292 0.79 9.63 0.92
N VAL A 293 -0.12 9.12 1.77
CA VAL A 293 0.13 7.86 2.48
C VAL A 293 -0.01 6.67 1.53
N ASP A 294 0.86 5.69 1.67
CA ASP A 294 0.83 4.47 0.85
C ASP A 294 -0.12 3.42 1.45
N PHE A 295 -0.40 3.49 2.75
CA PHE A 295 -1.37 2.63 3.43
C PHE A 295 -2.79 3.13 3.19
N GLN A 296 -3.28 2.95 1.99
CA GLN A 296 -4.65 3.25 1.57
C GLN A 296 -5.05 2.36 0.39
N TYR A 297 -6.35 2.17 0.19
CA TYR A 297 -6.90 1.57 -1.02
C TYR A 297 -7.35 2.67 -1.99
N LYS A 298 -6.67 2.80 -3.13
CA LYS A 298 -6.95 3.82 -4.14
C LYS A 298 -8.08 3.32 -5.04
N PHE A 299 -9.31 3.67 -4.68
CA PHE A 299 -10.50 3.23 -5.42
C PHE A 299 -10.44 3.68 -6.89
N GLY A 300 -10.82 2.80 -7.83
CA GLY A 300 -10.75 3.08 -9.27
C GLY A 300 -9.35 3.02 -9.89
N THR A 301 -8.32 2.76 -9.10
CA THR A 301 -6.93 2.63 -9.56
C THR A 301 -6.31 1.32 -9.10
N ASP A 302 -6.45 0.99 -7.82
CA ASP A 302 -5.90 -0.24 -7.27
C ASP A 302 -6.63 -1.49 -7.75
N THR A 303 -5.85 -2.52 -8.01
CA THR A 303 -6.28 -3.91 -7.94
C THR A 303 -5.83 -4.50 -6.61
N TYR A 304 -6.27 -5.73 -6.30
CA TYR A 304 -5.76 -6.44 -5.13
C TYR A 304 -4.23 -6.61 -5.18
N GLU A 305 -3.68 -6.86 -6.37
CA GLU A 305 -2.24 -7.06 -6.56
C GLU A 305 -1.44 -5.78 -6.31
N THR A 306 -1.92 -4.62 -6.78
CA THR A 306 -1.23 -3.34 -6.54
C THR A 306 -1.22 -2.97 -5.06
N LEU A 307 -2.36 -3.16 -4.38
CA LEU A 307 -2.43 -2.98 -2.94
C LEU A 307 -1.48 -3.92 -2.21
N LEU A 308 -1.51 -5.22 -2.55
CA LEU A 308 -0.66 -6.23 -1.90
C LEU A 308 0.83 -5.97 -2.11
N ASP A 309 1.24 -5.59 -3.33
CA ASP A 309 2.62 -5.21 -3.64
C ASP A 309 3.10 -4.03 -2.80
N ARG A 310 2.26 -3.00 -2.68
CA ARG A 310 2.54 -1.80 -1.88
C ARG A 310 2.65 -2.13 -0.39
N LEU A 311 1.76 -2.98 0.14
CA LEU A 311 1.83 -3.44 1.52
C LEU A 311 3.07 -4.32 1.79
N GLN A 312 3.46 -5.20 0.86
CA GLN A 312 4.69 -6.00 0.98
C GLN A 312 5.94 -5.10 1.03
N ARG A 313 5.99 -4.03 0.23
CA ARG A 313 7.08 -3.05 0.29
C ARG A 313 7.13 -2.34 1.63
N LEU A 314 5.99 -1.81 2.11
CA LEU A 314 5.90 -1.17 3.42
C LEU A 314 6.26 -2.13 4.56
N TYR A 315 5.83 -3.40 4.46
CA TYR A 315 6.15 -4.42 5.45
C TYR A 315 7.65 -4.69 5.53
N LYS A 316 8.31 -4.84 4.37
CA LYS A 316 9.78 -4.96 4.31
C LYS A 316 10.46 -3.78 4.99
N GLU A 317 10.08 -2.56 4.63
CA GLU A 317 10.65 -1.34 5.20
C GLU A 317 10.42 -1.26 6.73
N GLY A 318 9.22 -1.63 7.18
CA GLY A 318 8.88 -1.62 8.60
C GLY A 318 9.61 -2.71 9.39
N MET A 319 9.75 -3.90 8.84
CA MET A 319 10.49 -5.00 9.47
C MET A 319 11.98 -4.65 9.60
N ASP A 320 12.60 -4.12 8.56
CA ASP A 320 13.99 -3.67 8.61
C ASP A 320 14.18 -2.54 9.63
N LYS A 321 13.34 -1.51 9.59
CA LYS A 321 13.48 -0.32 10.43
C LYS A 321 13.18 -0.59 11.90
N PHE A 322 12.09 -1.31 12.23
CA PHE A 322 11.60 -1.46 13.58
C PHE A 322 11.97 -2.79 14.23
N MET A 323 11.98 -3.87 13.45
CA MET A 323 12.26 -5.20 13.95
C MET A 323 13.73 -5.58 13.82
N LYS A 324 14.50 -4.86 12.98
CA LYS A 324 15.88 -5.19 12.60
C LYS A 324 15.97 -6.57 11.92
N GLU A 325 14.95 -6.90 11.14
CA GLU A 325 14.83 -8.15 10.42
C GLU A 325 14.70 -7.88 8.92
N GLU A 326 15.55 -8.53 8.14
CA GLU A 326 15.51 -8.42 6.67
C GLU A 326 14.43 -9.36 6.11
N ILE A 327 13.44 -8.75 5.44
CA ILE A 327 12.38 -9.46 4.70
C ILE A 327 12.68 -9.39 3.20
N PHE A 328 12.57 -10.54 2.55
CA PHE A 328 12.74 -10.61 1.11
C PHE A 328 11.54 -10.00 0.39
N TYR A 329 11.80 -9.01 -0.47
CA TYR A 329 10.81 -8.37 -1.32
C TYR A 329 11.34 -8.20 -2.73
N VAL A 330 10.51 -8.53 -3.73
CA VAL A 330 10.81 -8.29 -5.14
C VAL A 330 9.67 -7.47 -5.75
N SER A 331 10.03 -6.35 -6.38
CA SER A 331 9.05 -5.49 -7.06
C SER A 331 8.29 -6.24 -8.15
N SER A 332 7.00 -5.94 -8.31
CA SER A 332 6.18 -6.47 -9.41
C SER A 332 6.69 -6.08 -10.80
N GLU A 333 7.52 -5.02 -10.89
CA GLU A 333 8.16 -4.59 -12.13
C GLU A 333 9.42 -5.42 -12.49
N TYR A 334 9.88 -6.30 -11.60
CA TYR A 334 11.11 -7.07 -11.82
C TYR A 334 11.14 -7.83 -13.15
N PRO A 335 10.05 -8.50 -13.60
CA PRO A 335 10.03 -9.15 -14.92
C PRO A 335 10.23 -8.19 -16.10
N LEU A 336 9.73 -6.95 -16.00
CA LEU A 336 9.90 -5.92 -17.03
C LEU A 336 11.35 -5.48 -17.13
N ASN A 337 12.01 -5.30 -15.98
CA ASN A 337 13.39 -4.82 -15.89
C ASN A 337 14.39 -5.88 -16.37
N LEU A 338 14.13 -7.17 -16.09
CA LEU A 338 15.00 -8.28 -16.56
C LEU A 338 15.18 -8.32 -18.08
N PHE A 339 14.14 -7.98 -18.83
CA PHE A 339 14.12 -8.04 -20.29
C PHE A 339 14.21 -6.67 -20.96
N SER A 340 14.68 -5.65 -20.25
CA SER A 340 14.83 -4.29 -20.80
C SER A 340 15.67 -4.25 -22.09
N ASN A 341 16.69 -5.10 -22.19
CA ASN A 341 17.59 -5.20 -23.35
C ASN A 341 17.07 -6.04 -24.52
N TYR A 342 15.97 -6.78 -24.33
CA TYR A 342 15.35 -7.59 -25.38
C TYR A 342 14.35 -6.75 -26.17
N LYS A 343 14.20 -7.03 -27.50
CA LYS A 343 13.29 -6.30 -28.39
C LYS A 343 12.33 -7.25 -29.13
N GLY A 344 11.18 -6.71 -29.55
CA GLY A 344 10.23 -7.37 -30.43
C GLY A 344 9.36 -8.46 -29.74
N GLN A 345 8.82 -9.37 -30.55
CA GLN A 345 7.86 -10.39 -30.09
C GLN A 345 8.45 -11.37 -29.07
N ASN A 346 9.75 -11.69 -29.19
CA ASN A 346 10.43 -12.59 -28.23
C ASN A 346 10.49 -11.98 -26.83
N ARG A 347 10.68 -10.66 -26.72
CA ARG A 347 10.60 -9.95 -25.44
C ARG A 347 9.20 -10.06 -24.84
N LYS A 348 8.15 -9.82 -25.63
CA LYS A 348 6.76 -9.88 -25.16
C LYS A 348 6.41 -11.28 -24.62
N ASN A 349 6.72 -12.31 -25.37
CA ASN A 349 6.44 -13.68 -24.95
C ASN A 349 7.19 -14.03 -23.66
N ALA A 350 8.50 -13.78 -23.60
CA ALA A 350 9.32 -14.03 -22.40
C ALA A 350 8.83 -13.26 -21.17
N ILE A 351 8.44 -12.00 -21.33
CA ILE A 351 7.88 -11.19 -20.24
C ILE A 351 6.55 -11.77 -19.78
N ASN A 352 5.64 -12.13 -20.68
CA ASN A 352 4.32 -12.64 -20.33
C ASN A 352 4.41 -13.98 -19.59
N ASP A 353 5.23 -14.90 -20.06
CA ASP A 353 5.44 -16.21 -19.42
C ASP A 353 6.06 -16.04 -18.02
N LEU A 354 7.03 -15.13 -17.90
CA LEU A 354 7.66 -14.84 -16.61
C LEU A 354 6.72 -14.10 -15.65
N LYS A 355 5.94 -13.14 -16.15
CA LYS A 355 4.97 -12.39 -15.32
C LYS A 355 3.98 -13.32 -14.64
N GLU A 356 3.38 -14.24 -15.37
CA GLU A 356 2.40 -15.16 -14.81
C GLU A 356 3.01 -16.08 -13.76
N THR A 357 4.19 -16.63 -14.03
CA THR A 357 4.92 -17.46 -13.06
C THR A 357 5.34 -16.65 -11.84
N PHE A 358 5.87 -15.47 -12.05
CA PHE A 358 6.29 -14.56 -10.99
C PHE A 358 5.12 -14.09 -10.13
N ARG A 359 3.99 -13.75 -10.75
CA ARG A 359 2.73 -13.40 -10.08
C ARG A 359 2.30 -14.50 -9.11
N LYS A 360 2.27 -15.75 -9.56
CA LYS A 360 1.92 -16.91 -8.72
C LYS A 360 2.89 -17.08 -7.56
N LEU A 361 4.18 -17.01 -7.82
CA LEU A 361 5.21 -17.14 -6.78
C LEU A 361 5.13 -15.99 -5.77
N LYS A 362 4.93 -14.76 -6.23
CA LYS A 362 4.90 -13.58 -5.38
C LYS A 362 3.66 -13.53 -4.48
N PHE A 363 2.50 -13.78 -5.05
CA PHE A 363 1.23 -13.50 -4.38
C PHE A 363 0.57 -14.73 -3.75
N TYR A 364 0.71 -15.93 -4.33
CA TYR A 364 0.08 -17.13 -3.77
C TYR A 364 0.90 -17.75 -2.64
N SER A 365 2.23 -17.65 -2.68
CA SER A 365 3.08 -18.15 -1.61
C SER A 365 3.29 -17.17 -0.45
N ASN A 366 2.89 -15.90 -0.60
CA ASN A 366 3.00 -14.92 0.47
C ASN A 366 1.84 -15.04 1.45
N SER A 367 2.16 -15.43 2.69
CA SER A 367 1.18 -15.57 3.77
C SER A 367 1.03 -14.33 4.66
N ASP A 368 1.87 -13.29 4.51
CA ASP A 368 1.92 -12.16 5.46
C ASP A 368 0.58 -11.41 5.57
N PHE A 369 -0.17 -11.32 4.48
CA PHE A 369 -1.48 -10.65 4.42
C PHE A 369 -2.63 -11.60 4.06
N ALA A 370 -2.42 -12.91 4.14
CA ALA A 370 -3.41 -13.91 3.81
C ALA A 370 -4.28 -14.25 5.02
N PHE A 371 -5.50 -13.72 5.09
CA PHE A 371 -6.49 -14.05 6.10
C PHE A 371 -7.04 -15.48 5.95
N LYS A 372 -6.93 -16.06 4.76
CA LYS A 372 -7.24 -17.45 4.40
C LYS A 372 -6.10 -18.05 3.61
N ASP A 373 -5.95 -19.36 3.66
CA ASP A 373 -4.98 -20.05 2.80
C ASP A 373 -5.29 -19.82 1.32
N VAL A 374 -4.26 -19.48 0.54
CA VAL A 374 -4.39 -19.17 -0.89
C VAL A 374 -3.76 -20.29 -1.70
N HIS A 375 -4.60 -21.11 -2.36
CA HIS A 375 -4.14 -22.22 -3.22
C HIS A 375 -4.57 -22.08 -4.69
N ASN A 376 -5.50 -21.14 -4.96
CA ASN A 376 -6.05 -20.94 -6.30
C ASN A 376 -6.56 -19.50 -6.47
N GLU A 377 -6.92 -19.14 -7.69
CA GLU A 377 -7.39 -17.80 -8.04
C GLU A 377 -8.63 -17.37 -7.25
N GLN A 378 -9.60 -18.27 -7.03
CA GLN A 378 -10.81 -17.93 -6.29
C GLN A 378 -10.51 -17.54 -4.84
N LEU A 379 -9.63 -18.29 -4.16
CA LEU A 379 -9.21 -17.97 -2.79
C LEU A 379 -8.34 -16.71 -2.75
N PHE A 380 -7.53 -16.48 -3.77
CA PHE A 380 -6.75 -15.26 -3.92
C PHE A 380 -7.67 -14.03 -4.00
N VAL A 381 -8.70 -14.06 -4.84
CA VAL A 381 -9.68 -12.97 -4.98
C VAL A 381 -10.48 -12.77 -3.67
N GLN A 382 -10.91 -13.87 -3.03
CA GLN A 382 -11.62 -13.78 -1.74
C GLN A 382 -10.75 -13.14 -0.67
N ASN A 383 -9.48 -13.54 -0.58
CA ASN A 383 -8.55 -12.94 0.36
C ASN A 383 -8.30 -11.46 0.06
N GLY A 384 -8.27 -11.09 -1.22
CA GLY A 384 -8.17 -9.71 -1.67
C GLY A 384 -9.31 -8.83 -1.17
N LYS A 385 -10.54 -9.32 -1.24
CA LYS A 385 -11.72 -8.60 -0.70
C LYS A 385 -11.56 -8.34 0.80
N ILE A 386 -11.14 -9.35 1.58
CA ILE A 386 -10.91 -9.18 3.03
C ILE A 386 -9.82 -8.15 3.31
N LEU A 387 -8.70 -8.22 2.59
CA LEU A 387 -7.59 -7.30 2.78
C LEU A 387 -8.00 -5.85 2.48
N VAL A 388 -8.73 -5.62 1.39
CA VAL A 388 -9.27 -4.30 1.03
C VAL A 388 -10.19 -3.77 2.13
N GLU A 389 -11.15 -4.57 2.62
CA GLU A 389 -12.06 -4.18 3.70
C GLU A 389 -11.30 -3.81 4.98
N VAL A 390 -10.27 -4.58 5.35
CA VAL A 390 -9.46 -4.30 6.54
C VAL A 390 -8.59 -3.05 6.35
N VAL A 391 -7.96 -2.86 5.19
CA VAL A 391 -7.19 -1.64 4.91
C VAL A 391 -8.11 -0.42 5.00
N LYS A 392 -9.28 -0.44 4.36
CA LYS A 392 -10.28 0.64 4.39
C LYS A 392 -10.77 0.95 5.80
N LEU A 393 -10.86 -0.05 6.67
CA LEU A 393 -11.24 0.15 8.07
C LEU A 393 -10.23 1.03 8.81
N PHE A 394 -8.93 0.91 8.50
CA PHE A 394 -7.85 1.57 9.23
C PHE A 394 -7.19 2.74 8.48
N GLU A 395 -7.31 2.84 7.16
CA GLU A 395 -6.57 3.81 6.34
C GLU A 395 -6.74 5.27 6.80
N ASN A 396 -7.95 5.64 7.20
CA ASN A 396 -8.29 7.01 7.59
C ASN A 396 -7.83 7.40 9.01
N TYR A 397 -7.32 6.46 9.79
CA TYR A 397 -6.97 6.71 11.18
C TYR A 397 -5.46 6.85 11.37
N LYS A 398 -5.05 7.78 12.23
CA LYS A 398 -3.68 7.95 12.68
C LYS A 398 -3.36 6.92 13.77
N ILE A 399 -2.20 6.26 13.68
CA ILE A 399 -1.72 5.33 14.72
C ILE A 399 -0.45 5.80 15.42
N VAL A 400 0.23 6.82 14.92
CA VAL A 400 1.44 7.40 15.53
C VAL A 400 1.08 8.70 16.25
N TYR A 401 1.33 8.75 17.55
CA TYR A 401 1.10 9.92 18.40
C TYR A 401 2.39 10.34 19.09
N SER A 402 2.50 11.62 19.47
CA SER A 402 3.64 12.16 20.23
C SER A 402 3.61 11.79 21.70
N SER A 403 2.43 11.39 22.21
CA SER A 403 2.20 10.97 23.59
C SER A 403 1.21 9.82 23.59
N LYS A 404 1.03 9.15 24.74
CA LYS A 404 0.07 8.04 24.87
C LYS A 404 -1.33 8.47 24.47
N HIS A 405 -1.94 7.70 23.57
CA HIS A 405 -3.33 7.83 23.21
C HIS A 405 -4.13 6.71 23.85
N GLN A 406 -4.82 7.00 24.95
CA GLN A 406 -5.48 5.99 25.79
C GLN A 406 -6.40 5.07 24.99
N PHE A 407 -7.21 5.65 24.09
CA PHE A 407 -8.13 4.87 23.27
C PHE A 407 -7.42 3.89 22.31
N LEU A 408 -6.25 4.27 21.78
CA LEU A 408 -5.48 3.40 20.90
C LEU A 408 -4.89 2.19 21.67
N GLY A 409 -4.44 2.43 22.90
CA GLY A 409 -4.05 1.35 23.81
C GLY A 409 -5.19 0.38 24.10
N ASP A 410 -6.35 0.91 24.46
CA ASP A 410 -7.56 0.13 24.74
C ASP A 410 -8.03 -0.67 23.51
N LEU A 411 -7.99 -0.04 22.33
CA LEU A 411 -8.31 -0.71 21.05
C LEU A 411 -7.38 -1.90 20.80
N PHE A 412 -6.08 -1.68 20.99
CA PHE A 412 -5.08 -2.69 20.75
C PHE A 412 -5.18 -3.84 21.77
N GLU A 413 -5.44 -3.53 23.03
CA GLU A 413 -5.73 -4.53 24.08
C GLU A 413 -6.97 -5.35 23.75
N GLN A 414 -8.06 -4.72 23.31
CA GLN A 414 -9.28 -5.44 22.91
C GLN A 414 -9.02 -6.40 21.74
N LEU A 415 -8.27 -5.94 20.73
CA LEU A 415 -7.88 -6.78 19.60
C LEU A 415 -6.98 -7.95 20.03
N LEU A 416 -6.04 -7.72 20.94
CA LEU A 416 -5.19 -8.74 21.53
C LEU A 416 -5.99 -9.80 22.28
N ASN A 417 -6.87 -9.37 23.20
CA ASN A 417 -7.68 -10.27 24.03
C ASN A 417 -8.61 -11.17 23.19
N GLN A 418 -8.98 -10.73 21.99
CA GLN A 418 -9.81 -11.51 21.08
C GLN A 418 -9.00 -12.40 20.12
N GLY A 419 -7.82 -11.97 19.73
CA GLY A 419 -6.94 -12.66 18.79
C GLY A 419 -6.09 -13.77 19.41
N PHE A 420 -5.69 -13.60 20.66
CA PHE A 420 -4.89 -14.60 21.38
C PHE A 420 -5.80 -15.47 22.27
N LYS A 421 -5.90 -16.75 21.95
CA LYS A 421 -6.36 -17.73 22.95
C LYS A 421 -5.28 -17.75 24.06
N GLN A 422 -5.73 -17.64 25.29
CA GLN A 422 -4.89 -17.82 26.49
C GLN A 422 -4.37 -19.27 26.53
N ASN A 423 -3.39 -19.56 25.69
CA ASN A 423 -2.75 -20.86 25.69
C ASN A 423 -1.60 -20.79 26.73
N GLU A 424 -1.54 -21.78 27.58
CA GLU A 424 -0.40 -22.03 28.49
C GLU A 424 -0.13 -20.97 29.57
N GLY A 425 -1.18 -20.38 30.19
CA GLY A 425 -1.01 -19.48 31.33
C GLY A 425 -0.50 -18.07 30.98
N GLN A 426 -0.58 -17.67 29.74
CA GLN A 426 -0.35 -16.28 29.31
C GLN A 426 -1.59 -15.43 29.59
N PHE A 427 -1.50 -14.48 30.51
CA PHE A 427 -2.54 -13.52 30.82
C PHE A 427 -2.00 -12.12 30.64
N PHE A 428 -2.74 -11.28 29.89
CA PHE A 428 -2.44 -9.85 29.83
C PHE A 428 -2.87 -9.20 31.15
N THR A 429 -1.95 -8.44 31.74
CA THR A 429 -2.28 -7.68 32.95
C THR A 429 -3.19 -6.52 32.58
N PRO A 430 -4.41 -6.43 33.13
CA PRO A 430 -5.31 -5.31 32.84
C PRO A 430 -4.67 -3.96 33.14
N MET A 431 -4.88 -2.96 32.27
CA MET A 431 -4.31 -1.63 32.40
C MET A 431 -4.51 -0.97 33.78
N PRO A 432 -5.68 -1.08 34.44
CA PRO A 432 -5.84 -0.54 35.78
C PRO A 432 -4.88 -1.15 36.83
N ILE A 433 -4.53 -2.41 36.67
CA ILE A 433 -3.58 -3.09 37.58
C ILE A 433 -2.15 -2.64 37.30
N THR A 434 -1.74 -2.55 36.02
CA THR A 434 -0.41 -2.04 35.68
C THR A 434 -0.23 -0.61 36.15
N ARG A 435 -1.23 0.25 35.98
CA ARG A 435 -1.23 1.63 36.48
C ARG A 435 -1.13 1.69 37.99
N PHE A 436 -1.94 0.91 38.71
CA PHE A 436 -1.87 0.84 40.17
C PHE A 436 -0.47 0.44 40.67
N ILE A 437 0.17 -0.54 40.03
CA ILE A 437 1.54 -0.96 40.40
C ILE A 437 2.53 0.19 40.17
N TRP A 438 2.50 0.85 39.00
CA TRP A 438 3.39 1.96 38.73
C TRP A 438 3.19 3.16 39.66
N GLU A 439 1.95 3.54 39.94
CA GLU A 439 1.61 4.62 40.87
C GLU A 439 1.99 4.29 42.33
N SER A 440 2.12 3.00 42.67
CA SER A 440 2.55 2.56 43.99
C SER A 440 4.07 2.60 44.18
N LEU A 441 4.86 2.72 43.11
CA LEU A 441 6.29 2.80 43.17
C LEU A 441 6.77 4.20 43.56
N PRO A 442 7.85 4.32 44.37
CA PRO A 442 8.40 5.62 44.77
C PRO A 442 9.27 6.25 43.66
N ILE A 443 8.69 6.45 42.47
CA ILE A 443 9.40 6.91 41.27
C ILE A 443 10.15 8.22 41.48
N GLU A 444 9.55 9.18 42.21
CA GLU A 444 10.21 10.43 42.56
C GLU A 444 11.49 10.23 43.37
N SER A 445 11.46 9.30 44.32
CA SER A 445 12.65 8.96 45.11
C SER A 445 13.71 8.24 44.29
N ILE A 446 13.30 7.30 43.43
CA ILE A 446 14.18 6.59 42.51
C ILE A 446 14.90 7.58 41.60
N THR A 447 14.16 8.46 40.93
CA THR A 447 14.72 9.45 39.99
C THR A 447 15.66 10.43 40.65
N LYS A 448 15.36 10.89 41.87
CA LYS A 448 16.26 11.76 42.67
C LYS A 448 17.57 11.12 43.06
N ASN A 449 17.59 9.80 43.20
CA ASN A 449 18.78 9.04 43.63
C ASN A 449 19.68 8.58 42.46
N LEU A 450 19.24 8.82 41.19
CA LEU A 450 20.05 8.49 40.02
C LEU A 450 21.30 9.35 39.95
N LYS A 451 22.48 8.74 39.88
CA LYS A 451 23.77 9.44 39.81
C LYS A 451 24.06 9.89 38.38
N GLY A 452 23.76 11.18 38.09
CA GLY A 452 24.09 11.78 36.79
C GLY A 452 23.14 11.46 35.67
N ASP A 453 22.03 10.81 35.97
CA ASP A 453 20.97 10.48 35.00
C ASP A 453 19.62 11.07 35.43
N LYS A 454 18.76 11.37 34.47
CA LYS A 454 17.40 11.90 34.73
C LYS A 454 16.36 10.78 34.73
N TYR A 455 16.59 9.72 33.96
CA TYR A 455 15.62 8.66 33.71
C TYR A 455 16.09 7.32 34.26
N PRO A 456 15.23 6.58 34.99
CA PRO A 456 15.57 5.25 35.49
C PRO A 456 15.59 4.23 34.33
N LYS A 457 16.44 3.23 34.46
CA LYS A 457 16.52 2.10 33.55
C LYS A 457 15.54 1.03 33.99
N VAL A 458 14.60 0.67 33.12
CA VAL A 458 13.47 -0.22 33.41
C VAL A 458 13.57 -1.49 32.58
N ILE A 459 13.26 -2.63 33.21
CA ILE A 459 13.12 -3.90 32.49
C ILE A 459 11.84 -4.64 32.87
N ASP A 460 11.23 -5.24 31.85
CA ASP A 460 10.19 -6.28 31.96
C ASP A 460 10.68 -7.54 31.24
N TYR A 461 11.06 -8.58 31.98
CA TYR A 461 11.63 -9.81 31.40
C TYR A 461 10.57 -10.81 30.87
N ALA A 462 9.29 -10.46 30.98
CA ALA A 462 8.14 -11.21 30.43
C ALA A 462 7.11 -10.21 29.89
N CYS A 463 7.55 -9.32 28.99
CA CYS A 463 6.83 -8.07 28.71
C CYS A 463 5.51 -8.26 27.95
N GLY A 464 5.25 -9.42 27.36
CA GLY A 464 4.01 -9.68 26.64
C GLY A 464 3.76 -8.64 25.54
N SER A 465 2.64 -7.95 25.61
CA SER A 465 2.28 -6.83 24.71
C SER A 465 2.90 -5.47 25.09
N GLY A 466 3.70 -5.41 26.15
CA GLY A 466 4.40 -4.20 26.59
C GLY A 466 3.59 -3.24 27.47
N HIS A 467 2.47 -3.67 28.04
CA HIS A 467 1.61 -2.81 28.88
C HIS A 467 2.35 -2.22 30.09
N PHE A 468 3.16 -3.00 30.80
CA PHE A 468 3.96 -2.48 31.90
C PHE A 468 4.94 -1.41 31.43
N LEU A 469 5.56 -1.61 30.27
CA LEU A 469 6.55 -0.67 29.75
C LEU A 469 5.90 0.65 29.32
N THR A 470 4.75 0.60 28.64
CA THR A 470 4.04 1.82 28.20
C THR A 470 3.49 2.62 29.38
N GLU A 471 2.91 1.98 30.40
CA GLU A 471 2.46 2.66 31.63
C GLU A 471 3.64 3.23 32.42
N GLY A 472 4.78 2.53 32.46
CA GLY A 472 5.98 3.00 33.14
C GLY A 472 6.55 4.27 32.51
N ILE A 473 6.61 4.33 31.18
CA ILE A 473 7.05 5.53 30.45
C ILE A 473 6.19 6.72 30.83
N GLU A 474 4.88 6.55 30.86
CA GLU A 474 3.94 7.61 31.17
C GLU A 474 4.05 8.07 32.62
N THR A 475 4.11 7.14 33.56
CA THR A 475 4.26 7.44 34.99
C THR A 475 5.58 8.16 35.25
N ILE A 476 6.70 7.70 34.69
CA ILE A 476 7.99 8.36 34.81
C ILE A 476 7.96 9.77 34.25
N ASN A 477 7.44 9.95 33.02
CA ASN A 477 7.32 11.27 32.40
C ASN A 477 6.46 12.22 33.23
N SER A 478 5.35 11.75 33.78
CA SER A 478 4.50 12.54 34.65
C SER A 478 5.24 13.02 35.91
N VAL A 479 5.97 12.14 36.55
CA VAL A 479 6.73 12.49 37.80
C VAL A 479 7.86 13.49 37.53
N ILE A 480 8.55 13.38 36.40
CA ILE A 480 9.68 14.28 36.06
C ILE A 480 9.28 15.46 35.21
N ASN A 481 7.99 15.67 34.96
CA ASN A 481 7.42 16.71 34.08
C ASN A 481 8.12 16.77 32.71
N SER A 482 8.17 15.63 32.01
CA SER A 482 8.76 15.50 30.67
C SER A 482 7.71 15.12 29.65
N ASP A 483 7.67 15.85 28.52
CA ASP A 483 6.86 15.49 27.34
C ASP A 483 7.71 14.78 26.25
N ASN A 484 8.98 14.48 26.57
CA ASN A 484 9.93 13.89 25.61
C ASN A 484 10.16 12.42 25.93
N ASN A 485 10.09 11.57 24.90
CA ASN A 485 10.30 10.13 24.95
C ASN A 485 11.64 9.68 24.34
N ASP A 486 12.57 10.59 24.01
CA ASP A 486 13.87 10.24 23.39
C ASP A 486 14.72 9.30 24.28
N TRP A 487 14.51 9.33 25.59
CA TRP A 487 15.19 8.49 26.57
C TRP A 487 14.81 7.01 26.51
N VAL A 488 13.62 6.70 25.97
CA VAL A 488 13.04 5.33 25.98
C VAL A 488 13.93 4.33 25.26
N GLY A 489 14.51 4.73 24.11
CA GLY A 489 15.43 3.87 23.35
C GLY A 489 16.67 3.40 24.11
N GLU A 490 17.07 4.12 25.17
CA GLU A 490 18.24 3.79 25.99
C GLU A 490 17.89 3.15 27.34
N LYS A 491 16.68 3.41 27.86
CA LYS A 491 16.31 3.11 29.25
C LYS A 491 15.23 2.05 29.40
N ILE A 492 14.42 1.80 28.37
CA ILE A 492 13.32 0.83 28.47
C ILE A 492 13.71 -0.48 27.78
N TYR A 493 13.61 -1.56 28.52
CA TYR A 493 13.97 -2.91 28.09
C TYR A 493 12.79 -3.87 28.32
N GLY A 494 12.57 -4.77 27.36
CA GLY A 494 11.61 -5.86 27.49
C GLY A 494 12.17 -7.15 26.88
N ILE A 495 11.82 -8.29 27.46
CA ILE A 495 12.11 -9.60 26.88
C ILE A 495 10.79 -10.33 26.72
N GLU A 496 10.57 -10.93 25.56
CA GLU A 496 9.36 -11.72 25.29
C GLU A 496 9.72 -12.97 24.48
N LYS A 497 9.23 -14.11 24.94
CA LYS A 497 9.52 -15.43 24.35
C LYS A 497 8.64 -15.73 23.13
N ASP A 498 7.44 -15.18 23.08
CA ASP A 498 6.59 -15.28 21.90
C ASP A 498 6.98 -14.16 20.92
N TYR A 499 7.49 -14.58 19.74
CA TYR A 499 7.91 -13.66 18.69
C TYR A 499 6.79 -12.69 18.26
N ARG A 500 5.54 -13.14 18.24
CA ARG A 500 4.39 -12.33 17.85
C ARG A 500 4.13 -11.23 18.89
N LEU A 501 4.17 -11.58 20.18
CA LEU A 501 4.00 -10.62 21.27
C LEU A 501 5.18 -9.64 21.36
N ALA A 502 6.40 -10.07 21.11
CA ALA A 502 7.55 -9.17 21.03
C ALA A 502 7.35 -8.09 19.94
N ARG A 503 6.82 -8.46 18.77
CA ARG A 503 6.45 -7.51 17.71
C ARG A 503 5.34 -6.57 18.15
N VAL A 504 4.31 -7.11 18.80
CA VAL A 504 3.20 -6.32 19.36
C VAL A 504 3.72 -5.30 20.38
N SER A 505 4.61 -5.70 21.29
CA SER A 505 5.23 -4.82 22.26
C SER A 505 5.98 -3.66 21.61
N LYS A 506 6.78 -3.94 20.58
CA LYS A 506 7.47 -2.89 19.80
C LYS A 506 6.49 -1.91 19.15
N ILE A 507 5.46 -2.42 18.50
CA ILE A 507 4.41 -1.58 17.87
C ILE A 507 3.73 -0.72 18.93
N SER A 508 3.37 -1.30 20.07
CA SER A 508 2.72 -0.60 21.17
C SER A 508 3.55 0.58 21.69
N LEU A 509 4.86 0.40 21.83
CA LEU A 509 5.78 1.48 22.20
C LEU A 509 5.77 2.61 21.15
N PHE A 510 5.89 2.28 19.88
CA PHE A 510 5.84 3.28 18.81
C PHE A 510 4.52 4.06 18.76
N MET A 511 3.39 3.36 18.87
CA MET A 511 2.06 3.96 18.84
C MET A 511 1.85 4.94 19.99
N ASN A 512 2.51 4.73 21.11
CA ASN A 512 2.46 5.60 22.28
C ASN A 512 3.59 6.67 22.31
N GLY A 513 4.23 6.93 21.18
CA GLY A 513 5.28 7.94 21.06
C GLY A 513 6.60 7.60 21.76
N ALA A 514 6.76 6.35 22.18
CA ALA A 514 7.89 5.89 22.97
C ALA A 514 9.10 5.39 22.13
N GLY A 515 9.05 5.54 20.81
CA GLY A 515 10.12 5.06 19.93
C GLY A 515 10.31 3.54 19.96
N SER A 516 11.53 3.07 19.66
CA SER A 516 11.76 1.63 19.43
C SER A 516 11.95 0.78 20.70
N GLY A 517 12.19 1.35 21.87
CA GLY A 517 12.53 0.58 23.07
C GLY A 517 13.49 -0.60 22.80
N ASN A 518 14.05 -1.20 23.82
CA ASN A 518 14.91 -2.38 23.65
C ASN A 518 14.10 -3.66 23.91
N ILE A 519 13.23 -4.03 22.98
CA ILE A 519 12.46 -5.28 23.08
C ILE A 519 13.23 -6.41 22.41
N VAL A 520 13.57 -7.42 23.20
CA VAL A 520 14.30 -8.61 22.78
C VAL A 520 13.34 -9.79 22.65
N PHE A 521 13.38 -10.46 21.51
CA PHE A 521 12.76 -11.78 21.34
C PHE A 521 13.70 -12.83 21.94
N GLY A 522 13.25 -13.50 22.98
CA GLY A 522 14.07 -14.49 23.69
C GLY A 522 13.45 -14.96 25.00
N ASP A 523 14.07 -15.93 25.63
CA ASP A 523 13.68 -16.38 26.96
C ASP A 523 14.17 -15.38 28.02
N GLY A 524 13.27 -14.89 28.88
CA GLY A 524 13.60 -13.92 29.93
C GLY A 524 14.60 -14.42 30.96
N LEU A 525 14.82 -15.73 31.00
CA LEU A 525 15.79 -16.37 31.88
C LEU A 525 17.16 -16.63 31.23
N ASP A 526 17.27 -16.37 29.91
CA ASP A 526 18.52 -16.51 29.18
C ASP A 526 19.44 -15.29 29.36
N ASN A 527 20.69 -15.47 28.97
CA ASN A 527 21.69 -14.40 29.01
C ASN A 527 21.60 -13.51 27.76
N HIS A 528 21.24 -12.25 27.94
CA HIS A 528 21.12 -11.25 26.89
C HIS A 528 22.16 -10.12 27.02
N LYS A 529 23.38 -10.41 27.47
CA LYS A 529 24.46 -9.42 27.63
C LYS A 529 24.82 -8.69 26.34
N ASP A 530 24.74 -9.38 25.21
CA ASP A 530 24.93 -8.80 23.87
C ASP A 530 23.89 -7.75 23.52
N LYS A 531 22.73 -7.73 24.17
CA LYS A 531 21.65 -6.75 24.05
C LYS A 531 21.69 -5.68 25.17
N GLY A 532 22.74 -5.61 25.95
CA GLY A 532 22.88 -4.64 27.04
C GLY A 532 22.09 -4.97 28.31
N ILE A 533 21.56 -6.19 28.41
CA ILE A 533 20.85 -6.67 29.61
C ILE A 533 21.86 -7.43 30.49
N THR A 534 22.25 -6.82 31.60
CA THR A 534 23.22 -7.38 32.54
C THR A 534 22.75 -7.24 33.98
N ASN A 535 23.25 -8.08 34.88
CA ASN A 535 22.91 -8.03 36.29
C ASN A 535 23.26 -6.66 36.89
N ASN A 536 22.44 -6.19 37.82
CA ASN A 536 22.60 -4.91 38.51
C ASN A 536 22.64 -3.66 37.60
N ASN A 537 22.03 -3.73 36.45
CA ASN A 537 22.03 -2.64 35.46
C ASN A 537 20.66 -1.97 35.28
N PHE A 538 19.71 -2.27 36.14
CA PHE A 538 18.34 -1.73 36.06
C PHE A 538 17.94 -1.14 37.43
N ASP A 539 17.23 -0.02 37.39
CA ASP A 539 16.72 0.67 38.57
C ASP A 539 15.33 0.17 38.95
N ILE A 540 14.54 -0.28 37.95
CA ILE A 540 13.19 -0.78 38.15
C ILE A 540 13.01 -2.06 37.34
N LEU A 541 12.50 -3.09 38.00
CA LEU A 541 12.04 -4.33 37.38
C LEU A 541 10.55 -4.47 37.63
N VAL A 542 9.79 -4.65 36.58
CA VAL A 542 8.35 -4.97 36.62
C VAL A 542 8.09 -6.17 35.72
N ALA A 543 7.28 -7.12 36.16
CA ALA A 543 6.91 -8.26 35.31
C ALA A 543 5.65 -8.96 35.84
N ASN A 544 4.93 -9.58 34.90
CA ASN A 544 3.91 -10.58 35.21
C ASN A 544 4.28 -11.88 34.46
N PRO A 545 5.16 -12.73 35.02
CA PRO A 545 5.59 -13.94 34.35
C PRO A 545 4.44 -14.95 34.20
N PRO A 546 4.50 -15.86 33.23
CA PRO A 546 3.43 -16.84 32.96
C PRO A 546 3.26 -17.79 34.14
N TYR A 547 1.99 -18.10 34.50
CA TYR A 547 1.65 -19.00 35.59
C TYR A 547 1.55 -20.45 35.10
N SER A 548 1.93 -21.38 35.97
CA SER A 548 1.64 -22.83 35.83
C SER A 548 2.13 -23.48 34.54
N VAL A 549 3.26 -23.06 34.00
CA VAL A 549 3.86 -23.70 32.84
C VAL A 549 4.28 -25.13 33.22
N LYS A 550 3.59 -26.14 32.68
CA LYS A 550 3.98 -27.53 32.85
C LYS A 550 5.41 -27.73 32.32
N ALA A 551 6.24 -28.41 33.11
CA ALA A 551 7.64 -28.68 32.76
C ALA A 551 8.61 -27.47 32.76
N PHE A 552 8.26 -26.35 33.39
CA PHE A 552 9.15 -25.20 33.55
C PHE A 552 10.56 -25.61 34.05
N LYS A 553 10.62 -26.51 35.04
CA LYS A 553 11.89 -27.03 35.58
C LYS A 553 12.66 -27.94 34.61
N SER A 554 12.00 -28.62 33.69
CA SER A 554 12.66 -29.58 32.76
C SER A 554 13.31 -28.89 31.56
N HIS A 555 12.95 -27.65 31.26
CA HIS A 555 13.56 -26.83 30.22
C HIS A 555 14.73 -25.98 30.72
N TRP A 556 14.98 -26.00 32.00
CA TRP A 556 16.06 -25.22 32.61
C TRP A 556 17.39 -25.87 32.31
N LYS A 557 18.19 -25.24 31.45
CA LYS A 557 19.62 -25.59 31.31
C LYS A 557 20.37 -24.86 32.40
N VAL A 558 20.71 -25.60 33.43
CA VAL A 558 21.45 -25.09 34.59
C VAL A 558 22.84 -24.61 34.17
N GLN A 559 23.00 -23.29 34.08
CA GLN A 559 24.32 -22.67 34.21
C GLN A 559 24.44 -22.12 35.64
N ASP A 560 25.62 -22.15 36.24
CA ASP A 560 25.82 -21.91 37.66
C ASP A 560 25.24 -20.58 38.21
N ILE A 561 25.02 -19.57 37.36
CA ILE A 561 24.44 -18.27 37.72
C ILE A 561 22.90 -18.32 37.87
N GLU A 562 22.22 -19.25 37.22
CA GLU A 562 20.74 -19.39 37.22
C GLU A 562 20.24 -20.01 38.51
N ILE A 563 21.08 -20.75 39.22
CA ILE A 563 20.78 -21.36 40.51
C ILE A 563 20.61 -20.28 41.60
N GLU A 564 21.43 -19.23 41.61
CA GLU A 564 21.36 -18.17 42.61
C GLU A 564 20.04 -17.38 42.57
N ILE A 565 19.51 -17.06 41.39
CA ILE A 565 18.21 -16.36 41.25
C ILE A 565 17.06 -17.25 41.70
N PHE A 566 17.12 -18.53 41.35
CA PHE A 566 16.09 -19.49 41.75
C PHE A 566 16.11 -19.79 43.24
N GLU A 567 17.27 -19.89 43.85
CA GLU A 567 17.42 -20.04 45.30
C GLU A 567 16.94 -18.79 46.04
N LEU A 568 17.18 -17.59 45.52
CA LEU A 568 16.66 -16.34 46.04
C LEU A 568 15.13 -16.28 45.99
N ILE A 569 14.49 -16.64 44.85
CA ILE A 569 13.03 -16.67 44.70
C ILE A 569 12.39 -17.78 45.54
N SER A 570 13.01 -18.95 45.61
CA SER A 570 12.53 -20.08 46.38
C SER A 570 12.70 -19.85 47.90
N ASN A 571 13.72 -19.12 48.32
CA ASN A 571 13.92 -18.75 49.71
C ASN A 571 13.00 -17.61 50.15
N ALA A 572 12.73 -16.60 49.29
CA ALA A 572 11.73 -15.58 49.55
C ALA A 572 10.30 -16.16 49.70
N GLY A 573 9.96 -17.21 48.93
CA GLY A 573 8.67 -17.90 49.05
C GLY A 573 8.54 -18.74 50.35
N ARG A 574 9.63 -19.15 50.96
CA ARG A 574 9.62 -19.88 52.24
C ARG A 574 9.55 -18.97 53.46
N GLU A 575 9.91 -17.71 53.33
CA GLU A 575 9.79 -16.73 54.41
C GLU A 575 8.40 -16.11 54.52
N ILE A 576 7.50 -16.39 53.55
CA ILE A 576 6.12 -15.87 53.49
C ILE A 576 5.09 -16.95 53.94
N GLU A 577 5.47 -18.22 54.07
CA GLU A 577 4.67 -19.26 54.74
C GLU A 577 4.96 -19.27 56.27
#